data_7a80431a46cc3f1c89637b991193cb8e
#
_entry.id   7a80431a46cc3f1c89637b991193cb8e
#
_cell.length_a   1.000
_cell.length_b   1.000
_cell.length_c   1.000
_cell.angle_alpha   90.00
_cell.angle_beta   90.00
_cell.angle_gamma   90.00
#
_symmetry.space_group_name_H-M   'P 1'
#
loop_
_entity.id
_entity.type
_entity.pdbx_description
1 polymer ?
#
loop_
_entity_poly.entity_id
_entity_poly.type
_entity_poly.pdbx_seq_one_letter_code
_entity_poly.pdbx_strand_id
1 'polypeptide(L)'
;MNRRELFKTVTVAGLAAPLTVKTSAAHVVAHNWDKYDFGSGPPVKNRLNQGPFPEYAPEDLYPGGDVVMTTTPTEEVVPNYGRGLITYIAADSGTAEIVGDDKPKAIEELVRLPLGQKLYIRPTWREVQQQRGRLNFPEYWKLTLDLARQHNKRVAFRIQMRAPDYQEEALPDFVLEKVPMVKLEGEWRRNQKRTFSEPRYDHPAFQEAFQELNALLAAELNGNPQIEFIDTFMYGFWGEGHTWPFKNTPFPDYATAERTWMRMMETQLEYWTKTPLATNTQPDFSQVGNSEMLDRTIRTHNWIRSDTIFIENMQIESISNRPPWTAAVLEVGMHAGPPGTTSPSTDEVSAAVNRIAHVLDVGANYMSLWNFHKISAASIMEDYRQNQKIYDEANRRLGYNVRPSFIWTYEGGNPGLIIGFANDGVAGIPGVLHVSVASEEGKVLAEGGLDPGYPLPGKIRQAQFPLAKGTKWEGLNLKAELDVKGVRYPVKWACHQRTNPDGSLTLRRNLGRG
;
A
#
# COMPACT_ATOMS: atom_id res chain seq x y z
N MET A 1 -13.58 -33.79 6.90
CA MET A 1 -14.83 -33.04 7.12
C MET A 1 -14.77 -31.78 6.26
N ASN A 2 -15.66 -31.66 5.32
CA ASN A 2 -15.61 -30.66 4.24
C ASN A 2 -16.19 -29.34 4.72
N ARG A 3 -15.52 -28.19 4.52
CA ARG A 3 -15.90 -26.84 4.99
C ARG A 3 -17.30 -26.36 4.54
N ARG A 4 -18.01 -27.11 3.72
CA ARG A 4 -19.36 -26.78 3.22
C ARG A 4 -20.51 -27.23 4.14
N GLU A 5 -20.28 -27.98 5.20
CA GLU A 5 -21.35 -28.51 6.06
C GLU A 5 -21.58 -27.75 7.39
N LEU A 6 -20.79 -26.69 7.67
CA LEU A 6 -20.88 -25.98 8.95
C LEU A 6 -21.96 -24.87 9.02
N PHE A 7 -22.71 -24.64 7.95
CA PHE A 7 -23.73 -23.58 7.89
C PHE A 7 -25.17 -24.08 7.78
N LYS A 8 -25.43 -25.32 8.13
CA LYS A 8 -26.82 -25.81 8.27
C LYS A 8 -27.06 -26.22 9.70
N THR A 9 -27.95 -25.50 10.33
CA THR A 9 -28.68 -25.78 11.57
C THR A 9 -28.39 -24.86 12.76
N VAL A 10 -29.02 -23.69 12.77
CA VAL A 10 -29.63 -23.16 14.01
C VAL A 10 -31.00 -22.57 13.64
N THR A 11 -32.02 -23.33 13.85
CA THR A 11 -33.42 -22.86 13.81
C THR A 11 -33.79 -22.45 15.24
N VAL A 12 -33.92 -21.15 15.49
CA VAL A 12 -34.56 -20.66 16.72
C VAL A 12 -35.94 -20.18 16.35
N ALA A 13 -36.94 -20.91 16.81
CA ALA A 13 -38.36 -20.49 16.77
C ALA A 13 -38.60 -19.45 17.88
N GLY A 14 -38.89 -18.21 17.46
CA GLY A 14 -39.34 -17.16 18.35
C GLY A 14 -40.46 -16.38 17.67
N LEU A 15 -41.67 -16.50 18.17
CA LEU A 15 -42.86 -15.74 17.77
C LEU A 15 -42.66 -14.25 18.04
N ALA A 16 -42.68 -13.42 16.97
CA ALA A 16 -42.88 -12.00 17.08
C ALA A 16 -43.83 -11.52 15.99
N ALA A 17 -44.78 -10.71 16.38
CA ALA A 17 -45.80 -10.10 15.52
C ALA A 17 -45.19 -9.18 14.46
N PRO A 18 -45.86 -8.99 13.30
CA PRO A 18 -45.30 -8.22 12.21
C PRO A 18 -45.42 -6.71 12.49
N LEU A 19 -44.30 -6.07 12.81
CA LEU A 19 -44.13 -4.64 12.62
C LEU A 19 -43.88 -4.38 11.14
N THR A 20 -44.88 -3.89 10.43
CA THR A 20 -44.76 -3.39 9.08
C THR A 20 -43.93 -2.09 9.09
N VAL A 21 -42.62 -2.20 9.05
CA VAL A 21 -41.74 -1.10 8.67
C VAL A 21 -41.77 -1.04 7.13
N LYS A 22 -42.33 0.02 6.57
CA LYS A 22 -42.15 0.34 5.15
C LYS A 22 -40.66 0.65 4.95
N THR A 23 -39.90 -0.38 4.65
CA THR A 23 -38.55 -0.21 4.12
C THR A 23 -38.70 0.29 2.67
N SER A 24 -38.36 1.55 2.42
CA SER A 24 -37.97 1.95 1.08
C SER A 24 -36.85 1.00 0.65
N ALA A 25 -37.10 0.26 -0.43
CA ALA A 25 -36.09 -0.62 -1.00
C ALA A 25 -34.89 0.22 -1.46
N ALA A 26 -33.94 0.45 -0.57
CA ALA A 26 -32.60 0.73 -1.00
C ALA A 26 -32.18 -0.51 -1.82
N HIS A 27 -31.86 -0.32 -3.07
CA HIS A 27 -31.28 -1.36 -3.88
C HIS A 27 -29.93 -1.73 -3.24
N VAL A 28 -29.98 -2.68 -2.31
CA VAL A 28 -28.78 -3.41 -1.91
C VAL A 28 -28.43 -4.25 -3.14
N VAL A 29 -27.53 -3.72 -3.96
CA VAL A 29 -26.88 -4.52 -4.98
C VAL A 29 -26.05 -5.54 -4.22
N ALA A 30 -26.58 -6.75 -4.09
CA ALA A 30 -25.83 -7.87 -3.54
C ALA A 30 -24.67 -8.12 -4.53
N HIS A 31 -23.49 -7.63 -4.18
CA HIS A 31 -22.29 -7.94 -4.94
C HIS A 31 -21.94 -9.41 -4.71
N ASN A 32 -22.07 -10.18 -5.77
CA ASN A 32 -21.59 -11.55 -5.78
C ASN A 32 -20.07 -11.51 -6.05
N TRP A 33 -19.27 -11.58 -5.01
CA TRP A 33 -17.82 -11.55 -5.08
C TRP A 33 -17.23 -12.62 -6.00
N ASP A 34 -17.92 -13.75 -6.20
CA ASP A 34 -17.52 -14.81 -7.12
C ASP A 34 -17.62 -14.38 -8.60
N LYS A 35 -18.32 -13.29 -8.88
CA LYS A 35 -18.48 -12.71 -10.23
C LYS A 35 -17.82 -11.34 -10.36
N TYR A 36 -17.05 -10.92 -9.37
CA TYR A 36 -16.46 -9.62 -9.36
C TYR A 36 -15.26 -9.58 -10.32
N ASP A 37 -15.46 -8.94 -11.45
CA ASP A 37 -14.39 -8.70 -12.42
C ASP A 37 -13.71 -7.37 -12.06
N PHE A 38 -12.57 -7.46 -11.37
CA PHE A 38 -11.72 -6.30 -11.07
C PHE A 38 -11.13 -5.64 -12.34
N GLY A 39 -11.57 -6.07 -13.51
CA GLY A 39 -11.02 -5.64 -14.78
C GLY A 39 -9.65 -6.29 -15.07
N SER A 40 -9.10 -5.93 -16.21
CA SER A 40 -7.74 -6.30 -16.55
C SER A 40 -6.76 -5.51 -15.64
N GLY A 41 -5.69 -6.15 -15.23
CA GLY A 41 -4.60 -5.47 -14.52
C GLY A 41 -3.97 -4.36 -15.36
N PRO A 42 -2.94 -3.68 -14.81
CA PRO A 42 -2.20 -2.66 -15.52
C PRO A 42 -1.75 -3.13 -16.92
N PRO A 43 -1.81 -2.28 -17.95
CA PRO A 43 -1.42 -2.66 -19.30
C PRO A 43 0.07 -3.02 -19.37
N VAL A 44 0.39 -4.12 -20.04
CA VAL A 44 1.76 -4.59 -20.20
C VAL A 44 2.28 -4.20 -21.59
N LYS A 45 3.24 -3.27 -21.62
CA LYS A 45 3.98 -2.95 -22.85
C LYS A 45 5.01 -4.05 -23.12
N ASN A 46 5.11 -4.50 -24.38
CA ASN A 46 6.04 -5.55 -24.80
C ASN A 46 5.93 -6.79 -23.88
N ARG A 47 4.73 -7.36 -23.78
CA ARG A 47 4.51 -8.53 -22.95
C ARG A 47 5.43 -9.67 -23.40
N LEU A 48 6.22 -10.17 -22.47
CA LEU A 48 7.09 -11.32 -22.72
C LEU A 48 6.24 -12.58 -23.00
N ASN A 49 6.78 -13.50 -23.78
CA ASN A 49 6.23 -14.84 -23.84
C ASN A 49 6.51 -15.55 -22.52
N GLN A 50 5.46 -16.05 -21.84
CA GLN A 50 5.55 -16.59 -20.48
C GLN A 50 5.09 -18.05 -20.45
N GLY A 51 5.89 -18.87 -19.74
CA GLY A 51 5.63 -20.29 -19.54
C GLY A 51 4.49 -20.60 -18.56
N PRO A 52 4.29 -21.91 -18.27
CA PRO A 52 5.36 -22.93 -18.25
C PRO A 52 5.82 -23.36 -19.65
N PHE A 53 7.15 -23.38 -19.84
CA PHE A 53 7.75 -23.94 -21.03
C PHE A 53 8.11 -25.41 -20.76
N PRO A 54 7.72 -26.35 -21.63
CA PRO A 54 7.95 -27.76 -21.43
C PRO A 54 9.42 -28.12 -21.64
N GLU A 55 10.01 -28.82 -20.70
CA GLU A 55 11.36 -29.39 -20.81
C GLU A 55 11.51 -30.37 -21.98
N TYR A 56 10.40 -30.98 -22.36
CA TYR A 56 10.31 -31.98 -23.43
C TYR A 56 9.65 -31.42 -24.71
N ALA A 57 9.75 -30.10 -24.92
CA ALA A 57 9.27 -29.54 -26.19
C ALA A 57 10.00 -30.21 -27.36
N PRO A 58 9.33 -30.30 -28.54
CA PRO A 58 10.00 -30.78 -29.74
C PRO A 58 11.35 -30.09 -29.92
N GLU A 59 12.38 -30.87 -30.29
CA GLU A 59 13.77 -30.38 -30.41
C GLU A 59 13.92 -29.13 -31.30
N ASP A 60 12.96 -28.85 -32.17
CA ASP A 60 12.90 -27.68 -33.03
C ASP A 60 12.43 -26.40 -32.31
N LEU A 61 11.79 -26.50 -31.14
CA LEU A 61 11.35 -25.33 -30.37
C LEU A 61 12.43 -24.82 -29.40
N TYR A 62 13.02 -25.71 -28.60
CA TYR A 62 14.03 -25.36 -27.59
C TYR A 62 15.19 -26.37 -27.55
N PRO A 63 15.87 -26.65 -28.68
CA PRO A 63 16.93 -27.65 -28.73
C PRO A 63 18.12 -27.22 -27.87
N GLY A 64 18.73 -28.19 -27.21
CA GLY A 64 19.96 -28.02 -26.46
C GLY A 64 19.84 -27.18 -25.19
N GLY A 65 18.61 -27.09 -24.63
CA GLY A 65 18.37 -26.29 -23.42
C GLY A 65 19.11 -26.85 -22.20
N ASP A 66 19.87 -25.96 -21.52
CA ASP A 66 20.59 -26.30 -20.29
C ASP A 66 20.40 -25.20 -19.24
N VAL A 67 20.16 -25.58 -17.99
CA VAL A 67 20.16 -24.66 -16.87
C VAL A 67 21.61 -24.28 -16.57
N VAL A 68 21.95 -23.03 -16.76
CA VAL A 68 23.33 -22.54 -16.66
C VAL A 68 23.59 -21.75 -15.38
N MET A 69 22.55 -21.22 -14.77
CA MET A 69 22.66 -20.43 -13.54
C MET A 69 21.42 -20.64 -12.67
N THR A 70 21.63 -20.68 -11.35
CA THR A 70 20.58 -20.59 -10.34
C THR A 70 20.91 -19.53 -9.31
N THR A 71 19.91 -19.00 -8.65
CA THR A 71 20.09 -18.09 -7.51
C THR A 71 19.36 -18.62 -6.26
N THR A 72 19.82 -18.18 -5.10
CA THR A 72 19.17 -18.44 -3.81
C THR A 72 18.62 -17.14 -3.22
N PRO A 73 17.56 -17.19 -2.39
CA PRO A 73 17.05 -16.00 -1.71
C PRO A 73 18.12 -15.31 -0.87
N THR A 74 18.03 -14.00 -0.76
CA THR A 74 18.87 -13.24 0.19
C THR A 74 18.24 -13.21 1.58
N GLU A 75 19.09 -13.15 2.59
CA GLU A 75 18.68 -12.86 3.99
C GLU A 75 18.62 -11.34 4.25
N GLU A 76 19.12 -10.52 3.33
CA GLU A 76 19.11 -9.07 3.44
C GLU A 76 17.73 -8.47 3.11
N VAL A 77 17.41 -7.37 3.75
CA VAL A 77 16.23 -6.57 3.40
C VAL A 77 16.50 -5.77 2.12
N VAL A 78 15.65 -5.97 1.12
CA VAL A 78 15.77 -5.25 -0.16
C VAL A 78 14.74 -4.13 -0.22
N PRO A 79 15.15 -2.84 -0.15
CA PRO A 79 14.24 -1.70 0.00
C PRO A 79 13.62 -1.24 -1.35
N ASN A 80 13.04 -2.15 -2.11
CA ASN A 80 12.37 -1.82 -3.37
C ASN A 80 11.13 -0.93 -3.16
N TYR A 81 10.69 -0.25 -4.23
CA TYR A 81 9.41 0.44 -4.28
C TYR A 81 8.25 -0.57 -4.13
N GLY A 82 7.16 -0.17 -3.50
CA GLY A 82 5.99 -1.06 -3.39
C GLY A 82 6.04 -2.03 -2.21
N ARG A 83 6.95 -1.83 -1.22
CA ARG A 83 7.07 -2.70 -0.03
C ARG A 83 7.80 -2.03 1.13
N GLY A 84 7.59 -2.55 2.34
CA GLY A 84 8.46 -2.27 3.49
C GLY A 84 7.73 -1.78 4.75
N LEU A 85 8.51 -1.59 5.81
CA LEU A 85 8.06 -0.99 7.05
C LEU A 85 8.00 0.54 6.93
N ILE A 86 6.99 1.16 7.53
CA ILE A 86 6.72 2.60 7.45
C ILE A 86 6.90 3.22 8.83
N THR A 87 7.79 4.20 8.96
CA THR A 87 7.94 5.02 10.17
C THR A 87 7.08 6.27 10.06
N TYR A 88 6.23 6.51 11.04
CA TYR A 88 5.44 7.73 11.13
C TYR A 88 6.29 8.90 11.66
N ILE A 89 6.17 10.05 11.01
CA ILE A 89 6.81 11.30 11.42
C ILE A 89 5.79 12.25 12.05
N ALA A 90 4.58 12.28 11.51
CA ALA A 90 3.45 12.99 12.07
C ALA A 90 2.19 12.23 11.71
N ALA A 91 1.27 12.09 12.65
CA ALA A 91 0.03 11.34 12.48
C ALA A 91 -1.18 12.17 12.96
N ASP A 92 -2.09 11.62 13.73
CA ASP A 92 -3.42 12.19 14.03
C ASP A 92 -3.41 13.52 14.77
N SER A 93 -2.37 13.81 15.52
CA SER A 93 -2.15 15.11 16.19
C SER A 93 -0.92 15.85 15.64
N GLY A 94 -0.54 15.55 14.41
CA GLY A 94 0.61 16.15 13.73
C GLY A 94 1.91 15.88 14.50
N THR A 95 2.80 16.88 14.56
CA THR A 95 4.07 16.77 15.28
C THR A 95 3.93 16.75 16.82
N ALA A 96 2.72 17.00 17.34
CA ALA A 96 2.48 16.93 18.79
C ALA A 96 2.67 15.50 19.35
N GLU A 97 2.53 14.48 18.53
CA GLU A 97 2.78 13.09 18.92
C GLU A 97 4.27 12.75 19.06
N ILE A 98 5.14 13.50 18.39
CA ILE A 98 6.58 13.25 18.46
C ILE A 98 7.08 13.55 19.88
N VAL A 99 7.70 12.56 20.50
CA VAL A 99 8.25 12.68 21.84
C VAL A 99 9.54 13.53 21.80
N GLY A 100 9.66 14.47 22.73
CA GLY A 100 10.81 15.35 22.89
C GLY A 100 10.52 16.82 22.53
N ASP A 101 11.30 17.72 23.10
CA ASP A 101 11.15 19.19 22.93
C ASP A 101 11.80 19.67 21.62
N ASP A 102 12.89 19.03 21.19
CA ASP A 102 13.57 19.30 19.92
C ASP A 102 12.96 18.45 18.81
N LYS A 103 11.91 18.96 18.17
CA LYS A 103 11.20 18.25 17.09
C LYS A 103 12.09 17.95 15.87
N PRO A 104 12.91 18.87 15.36
CA PRO A 104 13.83 18.59 14.26
C PRO A 104 14.75 17.39 14.55
N LYS A 105 15.35 17.36 15.73
CA LYS A 105 16.21 16.25 16.15
C LYS A 105 15.45 14.94 16.26
N ALA A 106 14.27 14.96 16.86
CA ALA A 106 13.41 13.76 16.98
C ALA A 106 12.98 13.23 15.61
N ILE A 107 12.69 14.09 14.65
CA ILE A 107 12.41 13.71 13.24
C ILE A 107 13.63 13.06 12.61
N GLU A 108 14.82 13.63 12.78
CA GLU A 108 16.06 13.05 12.26
C GLU A 108 16.32 11.66 12.82
N GLU A 109 16.13 11.45 14.13
CA GLU A 109 16.25 10.15 14.78
C GLU A 109 15.26 9.12 14.20
N LEU A 110 14.01 9.51 13.97
CA LEU A 110 12.99 8.67 13.33
C LEU A 110 13.36 8.31 11.89
N VAL A 111 13.83 9.27 11.11
CA VAL A 111 14.25 9.03 9.72
C VAL A 111 15.45 8.09 9.66
N ARG A 112 16.36 8.17 10.60
CA ARG A 112 17.57 7.33 10.67
C ARG A 112 17.31 5.91 11.16
N LEU A 113 16.11 5.58 11.61
CA LEU A 113 15.81 4.22 12.07
C LEU A 113 16.16 3.18 10.98
N PRO A 114 16.93 2.13 11.32
CA PRO A 114 17.32 1.11 10.37
C PRO A 114 16.14 0.23 9.94
N LEU A 115 15.10 0.19 10.76
CA LEU A 115 13.94 -0.67 10.60
C LEU A 115 12.98 -0.16 9.52
N GLY A 116 12.65 1.14 9.53
CA GLY A 116 11.70 1.73 8.58
C GLY A 116 12.34 2.08 7.24
N GLN A 117 11.84 1.52 6.15
CA GLN A 117 12.30 1.87 4.79
C GLN A 117 11.54 3.03 4.18
N LYS A 118 10.36 3.32 4.69
CA LYS A 118 9.46 4.38 4.23
C LYS A 118 9.08 5.26 5.41
N LEU A 119 8.69 6.49 5.08
CA LEU A 119 8.23 7.48 6.05
C LEU A 119 6.78 7.84 5.75
N TYR A 120 6.06 8.33 6.76
CA TYR A 120 4.67 8.74 6.60
C TYR A 120 4.39 10.03 7.36
N ILE A 121 3.71 10.98 6.70
CA ILE A 121 3.41 12.29 7.25
C ILE A 121 1.93 12.62 7.03
N ARG A 122 1.25 13.17 8.04
CA ARG A 122 -0.13 13.68 7.95
C ARG A 122 -0.18 15.18 8.31
N PRO A 123 0.19 16.09 7.40
CA PRO A 123 -0.05 17.51 7.63
C PRO A 123 -1.53 17.84 7.51
N THR A 124 -1.97 18.90 8.20
CA THR A 124 -3.33 19.41 8.03
C THR A 124 -3.48 20.18 6.72
N TRP A 125 -4.72 20.29 6.23
CA TRP A 125 -5.00 21.16 5.08
C TRP A 125 -4.58 22.61 5.34
N ARG A 126 -4.85 23.14 6.54
CA ARG A 126 -4.43 24.48 6.96
C ARG A 126 -2.91 24.67 6.88
N GLU A 127 -2.13 23.66 7.28
CA GLU A 127 -0.67 23.74 7.22
C GLU A 127 -0.13 23.82 5.79
N VAL A 128 -0.74 23.08 4.86
CA VAL A 128 -0.25 22.99 3.47
C VAL A 128 -0.85 24.03 2.53
N GLN A 129 -2.05 24.57 2.84
CA GLN A 129 -2.72 25.58 2.03
C GLN A 129 -3.44 26.62 2.90
N GLN A 130 -2.75 27.67 3.30
CA GLN A 130 -3.33 28.77 4.07
C GLN A 130 -4.16 29.73 3.22
N GLN A 131 -3.87 29.81 1.93
CA GLN A 131 -4.51 30.71 0.97
C GLN A 131 -4.87 29.96 -0.31
N ARG A 132 -5.96 30.37 -0.96
CA ARG A 132 -6.34 29.80 -2.25
C ARG A 132 -5.24 29.96 -3.30
N GLY A 133 -5.10 28.96 -4.16
CA GLY A 133 -4.18 28.95 -5.27
C GLY A 133 -2.69 28.76 -4.91
N ARG A 134 -2.35 28.56 -3.63
CA ARG A 134 -0.95 28.47 -3.20
C ARG A 134 -0.73 27.42 -2.10
N LEU A 135 0.24 26.55 -2.32
CA LEU A 135 0.76 25.63 -1.28
C LEU A 135 1.86 26.32 -0.46
N ASN A 136 1.91 25.96 0.81
CA ASN A 136 2.98 26.34 1.73
C ASN A 136 3.22 25.19 2.72
N PHE A 137 4.08 24.26 2.35
CA PHE A 137 4.38 23.11 3.20
C PHE A 137 5.06 23.53 4.50
N PRO A 138 4.68 22.91 5.64
CA PRO A 138 5.30 23.19 6.94
C PRO A 138 6.77 22.74 6.96
N GLU A 139 7.56 23.34 7.88
CA GLU A 139 9.00 23.09 7.97
C GLU A 139 9.32 21.60 8.23
N TYR A 140 8.53 20.91 9.06
CA TYR A 140 8.74 19.49 9.32
C TYR A 140 8.52 18.61 8.07
N TRP A 141 7.65 19.03 7.14
CA TRP A 141 7.47 18.38 5.84
C TRP A 141 8.76 18.49 5.00
N LYS A 142 9.27 19.72 4.85
CA LYS A 142 10.50 19.98 4.08
C LYS A 142 11.68 19.22 4.67
N LEU A 143 11.87 19.31 5.99
CA LEU A 143 12.91 18.57 6.72
C LEU A 143 12.81 17.06 6.49
N THR A 144 11.60 16.49 6.58
CA THR A 144 11.41 15.06 6.37
C THR A 144 11.76 14.65 4.94
N LEU A 145 11.35 15.40 3.93
CA LEU A 145 11.71 15.10 2.54
C LEU A 145 13.22 15.20 2.28
N ASP A 146 13.89 16.18 2.87
CA ASP A 146 15.33 16.36 2.72
C ASP A 146 16.11 15.22 3.38
N LEU A 147 15.76 14.87 4.62
CA LEU A 147 16.35 13.72 5.32
C LEU A 147 16.02 12.40 4.62
N ALA A 148 14.80 12.22 4.15
CA ALA A 148 14.41 11.03 3.37
C ALA A 148 15.31 10.84 2.14
N ARG A 149 15.59 11.94 1.41
CA ARG A 149 16.48 11.90 0.24
C ARG A 149 17.91 11.52 0.63
N GLN A 150 18.43 12.09 1.72
CA GLN A 150 19.77 11.77 2.24
C GLN A 150 19.91 10.29 2.66
N HIS A 151 18.84 9.69 3.15
CA HIS A 151 18.80 8.30 3.63
C HIS A 151 18.16 7.31 2.65
N ASN A 152 17.98 7.69 1.37
CA ASN A 152 17.37 6.86 0.33
C ASN A 152 16.00 6.27 0.73
N LYS A 153 15.21 7.04 1.47
CA LYS A 153 13.84 6.69 1.86
C LYS A 153 12.84 7.48 1.03
N ARG A 154 11.63 6.95 0.89
CA ARG A 154 10.50 7.65 0.27
C ARG A 154 9.44 7.98 1.31
N VAL A 155 8.59 8.93 0.98
CA VAL A 155 7.57 9.46 1.88
C VAL A 155 6.18 9.16 1.32
N ALA A 156 5.32 8.56 2.13
CA ALA A 156 3.90 8.51 1.91
C ALA A 156 3.22 9.61 2.75
N PHE A 157 2.04 10.05 2.35
CA PHE A 157 1.33 11.09 3.10
C PHE A 157 -0.19 11.04 2.94
N ARG A 158 -0.87 11.69 3.88
CA ARG A 158 -2.28 12.05 3.83
C ARG A 158 -2.44 13.51 4.23
N ILE A 159 -3.35 14.23 3.62
CA ILE A 159 -3.74 15.55 4.11
C ILE A 159 -4.87 15.39 5.12
N GLN A 160 -4.64 15.84 6.34
CA GLN A 160 -5.59 15.74 7.42
C GLN A 160 -6.57 16.93 7.38
N MET A 161 -7.86 16.65 7.26
CA MET A 161 -8.90 17.67 7.26
C MET A 161 -9.53 17.86 8.63
N ARG A 162 -9.72 16.76 9.34
CA ARG A 162 -10.31 16.74 10.69
C ARG A 162 -9.70 15.61 11.49
N ALA A 163 -9.42 15.87 12.77
CA ALA A 163 -9.13 14.84 13.76
C ALA A 163 -9.60 15.33 15.13
N PRO A 164 -10.22 14.47 15.93
CA PRO A 164 -10.70 14.88 17.25
C PRO A 164 -9.57 15.18 18.22
N ASP A 165 -8.37 14.69 17.94
CA ASP A 165 -7.17 14.89 18.77
C ASP A 165 -6.43 16.19 18.47
N TYR A 166 -6.70 16.85 17.32
CA TYR A 166 -6.18 18.16 17.03
C TYR A 166 -6.77 19.23 17.97
N GLN A 167 -5.91 20.05 18.54
CA GLN A 167 -6.33 21.20 19.33
C GLN A 167 -6.66 22.41 18.45
N GLU A 168 -6.00 22.51 17.31
CA GLU A 168 -6.16 23.58 16.35
C GLU A 168 -7.08 23.15 15.19
N GLU A 169 -7.62 24.14 14.49
CA GLU A 169 -8.47 23.91 13.32
C GLU A 169 -7.61 23.41 12.13
N ALA A 170 -7.97 22.28 11.57
CA ALA A 170 -7.25 21.66 10.47
C ALA A 170 -7.65 22.19 9.09
N LEU A 171 -8.82 22.80 8.98
CA LEU A 171 -9.30 23.42 7.73
C LEU A 171 -8.83 24.86 7.62
N PRO A 172 -8.45 25.35 6.43
CA PRO A 172 -8.05 26.73 6.22
C PRO A 172 -9.25 27.69 6.33
N ASP A 173 -8.99 28.95 6.71
CA ASP A 173 -10.02 29.95 6.94
C ASP A 173 -10.91 30.19 5.72
N PHE A 174 -10.35 30.19 4.52
CA PHE A 174 -11.12 30.39 3.29
C PHE A 174 -12.16 29.27 3.01
N VAL A 175 -12.01 28.09 3.63
CA VAL A 175 -13.02 27.02 3.62
C VAL A 175 -14.06 27.29 4.69
N LEU A 176 -13.62 27.58 5.92
CA LEU A 176 -14.51 27.80 7.07
C LEU A 176 -15.45 29.00 6.87
N GLU A 177 -14.99 30.06 6.18
CA GLU A 177 -15.79 31.24 5.88
C GLU A 177 -16.94 30.99 4.90
N LYS A 178 -16.83 29.96 4.06
CA LYS A 178 -17.78 29.68 2.95
C LYS A 178 -18.61 28.44 3.12
N VAL A 179 -18.18 27.52 3.98
CA VAL A 179 -18.81 26.22 4.14
C VAL A 179 -19.60 26.17 5.45
N PRO A 180 -20.90 25.86 5.43
CA PRO A 180 -21.67 25.69 6.64
C PRO A 180 -21.09 24.59 7.53
N MET A 181 -21.04 24.86 8.84
CA MET A 181 -20.56 23.91 9.84
C MET A 181 -21.76 23.28 10.58
N VAL A 182 -21.71 21.98 10.74
CA VAL A 182 -22.72 21.20 11.48
C VAL A 182 -22.13 20.82 12.83
N LYS A 183 -22.80 21.23 13.90
CA LYS A 183 -22.44 20.84 15.25
C LYS A 183 -22.76 19.35 15.46
N LEU A 184 -21.79 18.59 15.94
CA LEU A 184 -21.97 17.18 16.27
C LEU A 184 -22.57 17.02 17.67
N GLU A 185 -23.48 16.05 17.82
CA GLU A 185 -24.21 15.76 19.05
C GLU A 185 -23.54 14.62 19.80
N GLY A 186 -23.01 14.90 20.98
CA GLY A 186 -22.35 13.92 21.83
C GLY A 186 -21.01 14.40 22.36
N GLU A 187 -20.26 13.46 22.93
CA GLU A 187 -18.95 13.73 23.51
C GLU A 187 -17.93 12.76 22.92
N TRP A 188 -16.76 13.26 22.54
CA TRP A 188 -15.67 12.43 22.02
C TRP A 188 -15.16 11.40 23.04
N ARG A 189 -14.99 11.83 24.28
CA ARG A 189 -14.58 10.98 25.41
C ARG A 189 -15.35 11.40 26.66
N ARG A 190 -15.70 10.45 27.52
CA ARG A 190 -16.53 10.65 28.74
C ARG A 190 -16.13 11.85 29.62
N ASN A 191 -14.92 12.34 29.53
CA ASN A 191 -14.40 13.45 30.35
C ASN A 191 -13.95 14.68 29.54
N GLN A 192 -14.18 14.71 28.24
CA GLN A 192 -13.83 15.84 27.38
C GLN A 192 -15.12 16.51 26.88
N LYS A 193 -15.52 17.61 27.54
CA LYS A 193 -16.67 18.45 27.12
C LYS A 193 -16.36 19.30 25.88
N ARG A 194 -15.65 18.74 24.92
CA ARG A 194 -15.33 19.44 23.69
C ARG A 194 -16.47 19.25 22.69
N THR A 195 -17.00 20.35 22.18
CA THR A 195 -17.95 20.31 21.06
C THR A 195 -17.19 20.26 19.76
N PHE A 196 -17.63 19.39 18.86
CA PHE A 196 -17.10 19.27 17.52
C PHE A 196 -18.10 19.81 16.50
N SER A 197 -17.57 20.38 15.45
CA SER A 197 -18.35 20.77 14.27
C SER A 197 -17.64 20.28 13.04
N GLU A 198 -18.39 19.67 12.13
CA GLU A 198 -17.90 19.20 10.84
C GLU A 198 -18.43 20.08 9.72
N PRO A 199 -17.66 20.33 8.66
CA PRO A 199 -18.17 21.08 7.52
C PRO A 199 -19.21 20.25 6.75
N ARG A 200 -20.10 20.95 6.05
CA ARG A 200 -20.95 20.33 5.03
C ARG A 200 -20.06 19.96 3.83
N TYR A 201 -19.50 18.77 3.89
CA TYR A 201 -18.59 18.25 2.85
C TYR A 201 -19.24 18.18 1.46
N ASP A 202 -20.56 18.00 1.39
CA ASP A 202 -21.36 18.05 0.16
C ASP A 202 -21.55 19.47 -0.41
N HIS A 203 -21.22 20.51 0.36
CA HIS A 203 -21.40 21.89 -0.07
C HIS A 203 -20.50 22.22 -1.28
N PRO A 204 -21.02 22.89 -2.33
CA PRO A 204 -20.25 23.20 -3.52
C PRO A 204 -18.91 23.92 -3.25
N ALA A 205 -18.89 24.88 -2.31
CA ALA A 205 -17.66 25.59 -1.96
C ALA A 205 -16.61 24.67 -1.31
N PHE A 206 -17.02 23.64 -0.55
CA PHE A 206 -16.09 22.64 -0.04
C PHE A 206 -15.50 21.82 -1.17
N GLN A 207 -16.36 21.31 -2.06
CA GLN A 207 -15.95 20.47 -3.18
C GLN A 207 -15.01 21.21 -4.15
N GLU A 208 -15.29 22.50 -4.42
CA GLU A 208 -14.41 23.35 -5.24
C GLU A 208 -13.04 23.56 -4.57
N ALA A 209 -13.01 23.84 -3.28
CA ALA A 209 -11.76 24.00 -2.53
C ALA A 209 -10.97 22.69 -2.45
N PHE A 210 -11.64 21.55 -2.27
CA PHE A 210 -11.02 20.23 -2.25
C PHE A 210 -10.42 19.86 -3.62
N GLN A 211 -11.10 20.18 -4.70
CA GLN A 211 -10.57 20.03 -6.05
C GLN A 211 -9.34 20.89 -6.28
N GLU A 212 -9.36 22.16 -5.85
CA GLU A 212 -8.20 23.05 -5.92
C GLU A 212 -6.99 22.49 -5.15
N LEU A 213 -7.21 21.99 -3.92
CA LEU A 213 -6.16 21.35 -3.12
C LEU A 213 -5.51 20.18 -3.88
N ASN A 214 -6.33 19.29 -4.42
CA ASN A 214 -5.83 18.14 -5.17
C ASN A 214 -5.06 18.56 -6.44
N ALA A 215 -5.56 19.55 -7.16
CA ALA A 215 -4.88 20.09 -8.35
C ALA A 215 -3.50 20.64 -8.00
N LEU A 216 -3.39 21.44 -6.95
CA LEU A 216 -2.14 22.06 -6.50
C LEU A 216 -1.14 20.98 -6.00
N LEU A 217 -1.59 20.08 -5.14
CA LEU A 217 -0.74 19.00 -4.63
C LEU A 217 -0.24 18.09 -5.76
N ALA A 218 -1.12 17.71 -6.68
CA ALA A 218 -0.76 16.83 -7.77
C ALA A 218 0.19 17.53 -8.78
N ALA A 219 0.04 18.82 -9.02
CA ALA A 219 0.97 19.57 -9.86
C ALA A 219 2.42 19.49 -9.34
N GLU A 220 2.61 19.41 -8.02
CA GLU A 220 3.94 19.35 -7.41
C GLU A 220 4.42 17.92 -7.13
N LEU A 221 3.51 17.01 -6.74
CA LEU A 221 3.89 15.72 -6.14
C LEU A 221 3.51 14.49 -6.99
N ASN A 222 2.63 14.61 -7.99
CA ASN A 222 2.19 13.45 -8.78
C ASN A 222 3.29 12.93 -9.70
N GLY A 223 3.79 11.74 -9.43
CA GLY A 223 4.93 11.14 -10.13
C GLY A 223 6.29 11.60 -9.60
N ASN A 224 6.34 12.32 -8.50
CA ASN A 224 7.59 12.67 -7.81
C ASN A 224 8.22 11.38 -7.25
N PRO A 225 9.48 11.05 -7.63
CA PRO A 225 10.13 9.81 -7.21
C PRO A 225 10.40 9.72 -5.70
N GLN A 226 10.30 10.85 -4.98
CA GLN A 226 10.42 10.88 -3.53
C GLN A 226 9.13 10.40 -2.83
N ILE A 227 7.98 10.45 -3.53
CA ILE A 227 6.69 10.03 -2.99
C ILE A 227 6.46 8.55 -3.27
N GLU A 228 6.13 7.79 -2.21
CA GLU A 228 5.86 6.35 -2.31
C GLU A 228 4.40 6.09 -2.72
N PHE A 229 3.46 6.66 -1.98
CA PHE A 229 2.03 6.63 -2.26
C PHE A 229 1.32 7.77 -1.51
N ILE A 230 0.06 7.99 -1.86
CA ILE A 230 -0.82 8.90 -1.15
C ILE A 230 -1.92 8.08 -0.52
N ASP A 231 -2.06 8.20 0.78
CA ASP A 231 -3.20 7.68 1.50
C ASP A 231 -4.39 8.60 1.22
N THR A 232 -5.51 8.05 0.74
CA THR A 232 -6.67 8.87 0.37
C THR A 232 -7.16 9.69 1.56
N PHE A 233 -7.39 10.97 1.33
CA PHE A 233 -7.92 11.88 2.34
C PHE A 233 -9.38 12.22 2.00
N MET A 234 -10.26 11.74 2.84
CA MET A 234 -11.70 11.81 2.66
C MET A 234 -12.34 12.66 3.76
N TYR A 235 -13.65 12.79 3.77
CA TYR A 235 -14.35 13.50 4.84
C TYR A 235 -14.30 12.71 6.16
N GLY A 236 -14.71 13.37 7.24
CA GLY A 236 -14.77 12.79 8.58
C GLY A 236 -13.42 12.78 9.30
N PHE A 237 -13.42 12.23 10.49
CA PHE A 237 -12.21 12.17 11.30
C PHE A 237 -11.13 11.34 10.62
N TRP A 238 -9.91 11.81 10.75
CA TRP A 238 -8.70 11.24 10.17
C TRP A 238 -8.71 11.10 8.63
N GLY A 239 -9.78 11.58 7.97
CA GLY A 239 -9.96 11.38 6.53
C GLY A 239 -10.48 9.99 6.15
N GLU A 240 -11.10 9.28 7.09
CA GLU A 240 -11.49 7.87 6.99
C GLU A 240 -13.01 7.65 7.02
N GLY A 241 -13.80 8.71 6.93
CA GLY A 241 -15.27 8.64 6.96
C GLY A 241 -15.86 8.53 8.36
N HIS A 242 -15.05 8.64 9.40
CA HIS A 242 -15.49 8.49 10.77
C HIS A 242 -16.23 9.72 11.29
N THR A 243 -17.40 9.51 11.91
CA THR A 243 -18.09 10.49 12.78
C THR A 243 -18.41 9.92 14.14
N TRP A 244 -18.00 8.68 14.38
CA TRP A 244 -18.10 8.05 15.70
C TRP A 244 -17.29 8.87 16.74
N PRO A 245 -17.76 9.05 18.00
CA PRO A 245 -18.96 8.44 18.59
C PRO A 245 -20.21 9.34 18.59
N PHE A 246 -20.31 10.27 17.69
CA PHE A 246 -21.40 11.25 17.65
C PHE A 246 -22.70 10.65 17.10
N LYS A 247 -23.84 11.25 17.49
CA LYS A 247 -25.17 10.76 17.14
C LYS A 247 -25.65 11.22 15.77
N ASN A 248 -25.10 12.32 15.28
CA ASN A 248 -25.42 12.90 13.99
C ASN A 248 -24.16 13.02 13.12
N THR A 249 -24.39 13.32 11.87
CA THR A 249 -23.37 13.47 10.84
C THR A 249 -23.49 14.83 10.18
N PRO A 250 -22.47 15.32 9.46
CA PRO A 250 -22.56 16.59 8.73
C PRO A 250 -23.46 16.53 7.50
N PHE A 251 -24.05 15.40 7.17
CA PHE A 251 -24.88 15.22 5.99
C PHE A 251 -26.37 15.23 6.30
N PRO A 252 -27.24 15.70 5.37
CA PRO A 252 -28.69 15.70 5.56
C PRO A 252 -29.28 14.28 5.52
N ASP A 253 -28.65 13.40 4.76
CA ASP A 253 -29.04 12.01 4.59
C ASP A 253 -27.86 11.15 4.15
N TYR A 254 -28.05 9.85 4.23
CA TYR A 254 -27.05 8.84 3.89
C TYR A 254 -26.65 8.86 2.41
N ALA A 255 -27.61 9.01 1.51
CA ALA A 255 -27.33 9.05 0.07
C ALA A 255 -26.46 10.26 -0.33
N THR A 256 -26.58 11.38 0.39
CA THR A 256 -25.71 12.54 0.22
C THR A 256 -24.30 12.26 0.72
N ALA A 257 -24.15 11.57 1.84
CA ALA A 257 -22.84 11.14 2.36
C ALA A 257 -22.11 10.24 1.34
N GLU A 258 -22.82 9.24 0.82
CA GLU A 258 -22.30 8.31 -0.18
C GLU A 258 -21.86 9.03 -1.46
N ARG A 259 -22.72 9.85 -2.05
CA ARG A 259 -22.36 10.62 -3.24
C ARG A 259 -21.17 11.54 -3.01
N THR A 260 -21.07 12.14 -1.83
CA THR A 260 -19.96 13.01 -1.46
C THR A 260 -18.65 12.24 -1.37
N TRP A 261 -18.68 11.07 -0.75
CA TRP A 261 -17.53 10.17 -0.67
C TRP A 261 -17.01 9.82 -2.06
N MET A 262 -17.90 9.33 -2.92
CA MET A 262 -17.54 8.94 -4.28
C MET A 262 -17.01 10.12 -5.10
N ARG A 263 -17.59 11.30 -4.96
CA ARG A 263 -17.10 12.51 -5.63
C ARG A 263 -15.70 12.92 -5.16
N MET A 264 -15.43 12.86 -3.87
CA MET A 264 -14.09 13.14 -3.34
C MET A 264 -13.05 12.11 -3.82
N MET A 265 -13.44 10.85 -3.91
CA MET A 265 -12.60 9.81 -4.49
C MET A 265 -12.33 10.07 -5.97
N GLU A 266 -13.35 10.37 -6.76
CA GLU A 266 -13.22 10.68 -8.19
C GLU A 266 -12.28 11.88 -8.42
N THR A 267 -12.39 12.93 -7.60
CA THR A 267 -11.47 14.07 -7.62
C THR A 267 -10.02 13.62 -7.42
N GLN A 268 -9.75 12.77 -6.44
CA GLN A 268 -8.40 12.28 -6.23
C GLN A 268 -7.91 11.40 -7.40
N LEU A 269 -8.76 10.53 -7.94
CA LEU A 269 -8.43 9.68 -9.10
C LEU A 269 -8.09 10.51 -10.35
N GLU A 270 -8.76 11.65 -10.55
CA GLU A 270 -8.52 12.56 -11.67
C GLU A 270 -7.12 13.16 -11.63
N TYR A 271 -6.67 13.61 -10.46
CA TYR A 271 -5.40 14.33 -10.32
C TYR A 271 -4.21 13.41 -10.09
N TRP A 272 -4.37 12.30 -9.38
CA TRP A 272 -3.28 11.41 -9.00
C TRP A 272 -3.09 10.26 -10.01
N THR A 273 -2.65 10.63 -11.21
CA THR A 273 -2.56 9.70 -12.35
C THR A 273 -1.29 8.85 -12.37
N LYS A 274 -0.23 9.27 -11.64
CA LYS A 274 1.08 8.61 -11.63
C LYS A 274 1.46 8.04 -10.27
N THR A 275 1.16 8.74 -9.20
CA THR A 275 1.39 8.27 -7.83
C THR A 275 0.17 7.45 -7.37
N PRO A 276 0.35 6.23 -6.85
CA PRO A 276 -0.79 5.43 -6.41
C PRO A 276 -1.46 6.03 -5.17
N LEU A 277 -2.77 5.93 -5.15
CA LEU A 277 -3.61 6.20 -4.00
C LEU A 277 -3.76 4.91 -3.19
N ALA A 278 -3.66 4.97 -1.86
CA ALA A 278 -4.01 3.90 -0.96
C ALA A 278 -5.38 4.21 -0.34
N THR A 279 -6.41 3.51 -0.78
CA THR A 279 -7.78 3.76 -0.36
C THR A 279 -8.10 2.99 0.90
N ASN A 280 -8.58 3.69 1.93
CA ASN A 280 -9.00 3.07 3.19
C ASN A 280 -10.21 2.15 2.95
N THR A 281 -10.12 0.92 3.44
CA THR A 281 -11.16 -0.10 3.31
C THR A 281 -12.27 0.00 4.36
N GLN A 282 -12.17 0.96 5.28
CA GLN A 282 -13.06 1.09 6.44
C GLN A 282 -13.63 2.50 6.60
N PRO A 283 -14.59 2.94 5.79
CA PRO A 283 -15.39 4.09 6.18
C PRO A 283 -16.41 3.69 7.25
N ASP A 284 -16.54 4.46 8.33
CA ASP A 284 -17.57 4.24 9.37
C ASP A 284 -18.99 4.49 8.90
N PHE A 285 -19.15 5.34 7.95
CA PHE A 285 -20.35 5.34 7.14
C PHE A 285 -20.37 4.06 6.31
N SER A 286 -20.16 2.99 6.97
CA SER A 286 -19.85 1.66 6.48
C SER A 286 -20.89 1.07 5.56
N GLN A 287 -21.92 1.81 5.30
CA GLN A 287 -22.89 1.43 4.31
C GLN A 287 -22.57 2.05 2.95
N VAL A 288 -21.69 3.06 2.89
CA VAL A 288 -21.16 3.52 1.60
C VAL A 288 -20.42 2.35 1.00
N GLY A 289 -20.98 1.81 -0.08
CA GLY A 289 -20.57 0.57 -0.70
C GLY A 289 -19.07 0.39 -0.79
N ASN A 290 -18.47 -0.23 0.24
CA ASN A 290 -17.07 -0.61 0.25
C ASN A 290 -16.67 -1.29 -1.04
N SER A 291 -17.58 -2.06 -1.63
CA SER A 291 -17.39 -2.75 -2.88
C SER A 291 -17.20 -1.80 -4.07
N GLU A 292 -18.00 -0.75 -4.20
CA GLU A 292 -17.85 0.20 -5.31
C GLU A 292 -16.56 1.02 -5.18
N MET A 293 -16.23 1.43 -3.98
CA MET A 293 -14.99 2.15 -3.69
C MET A 293 -13.76 1.28 -3.99
N LEU A 294 -13.77 0.02 -3.55
CA LEU A 294 -12.68 -0.93 -3.80
C LEU A 294 -12.59 -1.27 -5.28
N ASP A 295 -13.72 -1.45 -5.97
CA ASP A 295 -13.74 -1.67 -7.40
C ASP A 295 -13.08 -0.51 -8.16
N ARG A 296 -13.46 0.72 -7.87
CA ARG A 296 -12.86 1.90 -8.50
C ARG A 296 -11.37 2.01 -8.21
N THR A 297 -10.95 1.75 -6.97
CA THR A 297 -9.55 1.72 -6.58
C THR A 297 -8.76 0.72 -7.42
N ILE A 298 -9.23 -0.50 -7.51
CA ILE A 298 -8.54 -1.60 -8.18
C ILE A 298 -8.52 -1.40 -9.71
N ARG A 299 -9.66 -1.02 -10.32
CA ARG A 299 -9.76 -0.76 -11.76
C ARG A 299 -8.91 0.41 -12.24
N THR A 300 -8.60 1.36 -11.36
CA THR A 300 -7.71 2.49 -11.63
C THR A 300 -6.27 2.23 -11.21
N HIS A 301 -5.93 0.98 -10.93
CA HIS A 301 -4.59 0.49 -10.56
C HIS A 301 -4.01 1.21 -9.32
N ASN A 302 -4.88 1.52 -8.38
CA ASN A 302 -4.50 2.07 -7.08
C ASN A 302 -4.43 0.95 -6.03
N TRP A 303 -4.05 1.30 -4.82
CA TRP A 303 -3.77 0.40 -3.73
C TRP A 303 -4.85 0.48 -2.65
N ILE A 304 -4.85 -0.45 -1.73
CA ILE A 304 -5.78 -0.46 -0.60
C ILE A 304 -5.04 -0.30 0.72
N ARG A 305 -5.68 0.36 1.66
CA ARG A 305 -5.20 0.53 3.02
C ARG A 305 -6.24 -0.02 4.00
N SER A 306 -5.78 -0.72 4.99
CA SER A 306 -6.59 -1.06 6.17
C SER A 306 -6.05 -0.33 7.38
N ASP A 307 -6.97 0.33 8.06
CA ASP A 307 -6.76 0.81 9.41
C ASP A 307 -6.94 -0.36 10.38
N THR A 308 -6.10 -0.43 11.39
CA THR A 308 -6.18 -1.39 12.50
C THR A 308 -6.71 -2.77 12.14
N ILE A 309 -5.94 -3.50 11.37
CA ILE A 309 -6.29 -4.78 10.70
C ILE A 309 -7.00 -5.85 11.56
N PHE A 310 -7.00 -5.71 12.88
CA PHE A 310 -7.65 -6.68 13.77
C PHE A 310 -9.10 -6.34 14.11
N ILE A 311 -9.66 -5.23 13.64
CA ILE A 311 -10.97 -4.76 14.06
C ILE A 311 -12.10 -5.48 13.32
N GLU A 312 -11.95 -5.71 12.00
CA GLU A 312 -13.06 -6.22 11.19
C GLU A 312 -12.68 -7.32 10.20
N ASN A 313 -13.42 -8.43 10.24
CA ASN A 313 -13.20 -9.55 9.31
C ASN A 313 -13.34 -9.15 7.83
N MET A 314 -14.25 -8.23 7.50
CA MET A 314 -14.46 -7.78 6.13
C MET A 314 -13.25 -7.09 5.53
N GLN A 315 -12.47 -6.38 6.33
CA GLN A 315 -11.20 -5.78 5.88
C GLN A 315 -10.15 -6.84 5.57
N ILE A 316 -10.07 -7.85 6.42
CA ILE A 316 -9.16 -8.99 6.22
C ILE A 316 -9.45 -9.68 4.89
N GLU A 317 -10.73 -9.93 4.60
CA GLU A 317 -11.15 -10.56 3.35
C GLU A 317 -10.85 -9.69 2.13
N SER A 318 -11.12 -8.39 2.20
CA SER A 318 -10.82 -7.46 1.12
C SER A 318 -9.33 -7.41 0.79
N ILE A 319 -8.48 -7.45 1.83
CA ILE A 319 -7.02 -7.45 1.66
C ILE A 319 -6.54 -8.78 1.10
N SER A 320 -6.99 -9.89 1.66
CA SER A 320 -6.53 -11.24 1.29
C SER A 320 -6.95 -11.63 -0.14
N ASN A 321 -8.10 -11.15 -0.59
CA ASN A 321 -8.67 -11.51 -1.90
C ASN A 321 -8.41 -10.46 -3.00
N ARG A 322 -7.60 -9.43 -2.72
CA ARG A 322 -7.26 -8.44 -3.73
C ARG A 322 -6.47 -9.02 -4.90
N PRO A 323 -6.56 -8.43 -6.10
CA PRO A 323 -5.70 -8.81 -7.21
C PRO A 323 -4.21 -8.65 -6.87
N PRO A 324 -3.33 -9.51 -7.39
CA PRO A 324 -1.92 -9.54 -7.02
C PRO A 324 -1.13 -8.26 -7.37
N TRP A 325 -1.63 -7.44 -8.29
CA TRP A 325 -1.04 -6.15 -8.65
C TRP A 325 -1.47 -4.98 -7.76
N THR A 326 -2.32 -5.23 -6.76
CA THR A 326 -2.79 -4.22 -5.83
C THR A 326 -2.02 -4.32 -4.52
N ALA A 327 -1.25 -3.29 -4.15
CA ALA A 327 -0.59 -3.29 -2.86
C ALA A 327 -1.59 -3.13 -1.70
N ALA A 328 -1.26 -3.74 -0.58
CA ALA A 328 -1.96 -3.53 0.69
C ALA A 328 -1.05 -2.81 1.70
N VAL A 329 -1.55 -1.70 2.22
CA VAL A 329 -0.92 -0.89 3.26
C VAL A 329 -1.66 -1.13 4.57
N LEU A 330 -0.96 -1.65 5.58
CA LEU A 330 -1.57 -1.95 6.87
C LEU A 330 -1.09 -0.98 7.94
N GLU A 331 -2.04 -0.30 8.55
CA GLU A 331 -1.79 0.50 9.74
C GLU A 331 -1.90 -0.38 10.98
N VAL A 332 -0.76 -0.84 11.45
CA VAL A 332 -0.66 -1.67 12.65
C VAL A 332 0.30 -1.01 13.61
N GLY A 333 -0.21 -0.52 14.74
CA GLY A 333 0.66 0.05 15.77
C GLY A 333 1.59 -1.00 16.39
N MET A 334 2.76 -0.58 16.85
CA MET A 334 3.71 -1.46 17.53
C MET A 334 3.23 -1.84 18.93
N HIS A 335 2.57 -0.93 19.64
CA HIS A 335 2.03 -1.21 20.95
C HIS A 335 0.54 -1.52 20.89
N ALA A 336 0.07 -2.40 21.78
CA ALA A 336 -1.33 -2.48 22.12
C ALA A 336 -1.84 -1.08 22.45
N GLY A 337 -3.06 -0.78 22.00
CA GLY A 337 -3.65 0.55 22.12
C GLY A 337 -3.64 1.12 23.54
N PRO A 338 -4.20 2.34 23.75
CA PRO A 338 -4.19 3.00 25.04
C PRO A 338 -4.69 2.10 26.16
N PRO A 339 -4.25 2.33 27.41
CA PRO A 339 -4.75 1.57 28.55
C PRO A 339 -6.27 1.53 28.57
N GLY A 340 -6.86 0.34 28.49
CA GLY A 340 -8.33 0.15 28.43
C GLY A 340 -8.86 -0.28 27.06
N THR A 341 -8.06 -0.29 26.01
CA THR A 341 -8.39 -1.04 24.79
C THR A 341 -8.02 -2.48 25.03
N THR A 342 -8.99 -3.37 24.89
CA THR A 342 -8.80 -4.81 25.04
C THR A 342 -7.92 -5.32 23.92
N SER A 343 -6.60 -5.22 24.08
CA SER A 343 -5.72 -6.11 23.33
C SER A 343 -6.04 -7.54 23.77
N PRO A 344 -6.27 -8.48 22.87
CA PRO A 344 -6.61 -9.85 23.24
C PRO A 344 -5.47 -10.60 23.98
N SER A 345 -4.33 -9.97 24.14
CA SER A 345 -3.17 -10.53 24.87
C SER A 345 -2.58 -9.50 25.81
N THR A 346 -2.41 -9.89 27.08
CA THR A 346 -1.65 -9.14 28.09
C THR A 346 -0.14 -9.38 27.97
N ASP A 347 0.28 -10.26 27.09
CA ASP A 347 1.65 -10.59 26.78
C ASP A 347 2.10 -9.77 25.56
N GLU A 348 2.96 -8.78 25.75
CA GLU A 348 3.45 -7.88 24.70
C GLU A 348 4.18 -8.62 23.56
N VAL A 349 4.95 -9.65 23.89
CA VAL A 349 5.66 -10.49 22.90
C VAL A 349 4.65 -11.26 22.05
N SER A 350 3.65 -11.86 22.69
CA SER A 350 2.58 -12.56 21.99
C SER A 350 1.77 -11.62 21.09
N ALA A 351 1.52 -10.39 21.55
CA ALA A 351 0.82 -9.38 20.77
C ALA A 351 1.60 -8.97 19.50
N ALA A 352 2.91 -8.74 19.60
CA ALA A 352 3.76 -8.41 18.45
C ALA A 352 3.82 -9.57 17.45
N VAL A 353 4.01 -10.81 17.93
CA VAL A 353 4.03 -12.02 17.09
C VAL A 353 2.71 -12.18 16.35
N ASN A 354 1.57 -12.05 17.04
CA ASN A 354 0.24 -12.21 16.44
C ASN A 354 -0.03 -11.15 15.36
N ARG A 355 0.31 -9.87 15.63
CA ARG A 355 0.15 -8.79 14.64
C ARG A 355 0.95 -9.04 13.38
N ILE A 356 2.23 -9.36 13.54
CA ILE A 356 3.13 -9.57 12.40
C ILE A 356 2.75 -10.84 11.64
N ALA A 357 2.42 -11.92 12.33
CA ALA A 357 1.93 -13.15 11.68
C ALA A 357 0.70 -12.84 10.83
N HIS A 358 -0.24 -12.07 11.34
CA HIS A 358 -1.45 -11.68 10.62
C HIS A 358 -1.14 -10.80 9.40
N VAL A 359 -0.25 -9.84 9.54
CA VAL A 359 0.23 -8.97 8.44
C VAL A 359 0.85 -9.81 7.32
N LEU A 360 1.65 -10.81 7.66
CA LEU A 360 2.26 -11.72 6.69
C LEU A 360 1.22 -12.65 6.06
N ASP A 361 0.27 -13.15 6.84
CA ASP A 361 -0.78 -14.07 6.39
C ASP A 361 -1.72 -13.45 5.34
N VAL A 362 -2.09 -12.20 5.51
CA VAL A 362 -2.89 -11.47 4.52
C VAL A 362 -2.09 -10.98 3.31
N GLY A 363 -0.79 -11.24 3.28
CA GLY A 363 0.08 -10.88 2.17
C GLY A 363 0.29 -9.37 2.02
N ALA A 364 0.56 -8.65 3.10
CA ALA A 364 0.74 -7.21 3.07
C ALA A 364 2.00 -6.76 2.30
N ASN A 365 1.91 -5.60 1.65
CA ASN A 365 3.06 -4.91 1.06
C ASN A 365 3.76 -4.02 2.08
N TYR A 366 2.99 -3.40 2.98
CA TYR A 366 3.48 -2.44 3.96
C TYR A 366 2.87 -2.69 5.33
N MET A 367 3.65 -2.35 6.35
CA MET A 367 3.20 -2.30 7.74
C MET A 367 3.75 -1.05 8.41
N SER A 368 2.92 -0.34 9.18
CA SER A 368 3.36 0.82 9.96
C SER A 368 4.12 0.42 11.23
N LEU A 369 5.02 1.29 11.64
CA LEU A 369 5.75 1.24 12.92
C LEU A 369 5.24 2.32 13.87
N TRP A 370 3.97 2.71 13.74
CA TRP A 370 3.35 3.69 14.61
C TRP A 370 3.04 3.08 15.99
N ASN A 371 3.36 3.79 17.04
CA ASN A 371 3.15 3.34 18.41
C ASN A 371 2.07 4.15 19.15
N PHE A 372 1.02 4.54 18.44
CA PHE A 372 -0.16 5.27 18.91
C PHE A 372 0.14 6.43 19.87
N HIS A 373 -0.16 7.66 19.48
CA HIS A 373 -0.02 8.89 20.26
C HIS A 373 1.37 9.16 20.86
N LYS A 374 2.37 8.31 20.52
CA LYS A 374 3.77 8.53 20.91
C LYS A 374 4.69 8.10 19.78
N ILE A 375 5.24 9.07 19.06
CA ILE A 375 6.20 8.81 17.99
C ILE A 375 7.60 9.07 18.54
N SER A 376 8.31 7.98 18.84
CA SER A 376 9.64 8.01 19.45
C SER A 376 10.54 6.94 18.84
N ALA A 377 11.68 7.35 18.31
CA ALA A 377 12.69 6.43 17.80
C ALA A 377 13.17 5.45 18.88
N ALA A 378 13.34 5.93 20.11
CA ALA A 378 13.76 5.09 21.24
C ALA A 378 12.72 4.01 21.56
N SER A 379 11.42 4.37 21.59
CA SER A 379 10.34 3.42 21.86
C SER A 379 10.20 2.37 20.75
N ILE A 380 10.32 2.78 19.48
CA ILE A 380 10.32 1.85 18.34
C ILE A 380 11.49 0.87 18.44
N MET A 381 12.67 1.36 18.76
CA MET A 381 13.85 0.50 18.88
C MET A 381 13.81 -0.42 20.11
N GLU A 382 13.14 -0.01 21.18
CA GLU A 382 12.94 -0.87 22.35
C GLU A 382 12.03 -2.05 22.03
N ASP A 383 10.86 -1.79 21.42
CA ASP A 383 9.95 -2.85 20.98
C ASP A 383 10.61 -3.78 19.94
N TYR A 384 11.40 -3.22 19.01
CA TYR A 384 12.20 -4.00 18.07
C TYR A 384 13.17 -4.94 18.76
N ARG A 385 13.95 -4.46 19.76
CA ARG A 385 14.93 -5.31 20.48
C ARG A 385 14.25 -6.46 21.23
N GLN A 386 13.10 -6.20 21.83
CA GLN A 386 12.31 -7.21 22.53
C GLN A 386 11.75 -8.27 21.57
N ASN A 387 11.44 -7.89 20.33
CA ASN A 387 10.77 -8.70 19.35
C ASN A 387 11.58 -8.88 18.05
N GLN A 388 12.90 -8.75 18.11
CA GLN A 388 13.79 -8.62 16.95
C GLN A 388 13.52 -9.69 15.88
N LYS A 389 13.50 -10.96 16.27
CA LYS A 389 13.36 -12.07 15.33
C LYS A 389 12.11 -11.95 14.45
N ILE A 390 10.97 -11.55 15.01
CA ILE A 390 9.72 -11.46 14.25
C ILE A 390 9.68 -10.19 13.40
N TYR A 391 10.29 -9.08 13.83
CA TYR A 391 10.42 -7.87 13.01
C TYR A 391 11.39 -8.05 11.85
N ASP A 392 12.50 -8.76 12.05
CA ASP A 392 13.44 -9.11 10.97
C ASP A 392 12.76 -10.01 9.94
N GLU A 393 11.97 -10.98 10.38
CA GLU A 393 11.17 -11.83 9.50
C GLU A 393 10.13 -11.01 8.72
N ALA A 394 9.41 -10.11 9.39
CA ALA A 394 8.47 -9.22 8.73
C ALA A 394 9.15 -8.34 7.69
N ASN A 395 10.24 -7.69 8.06
CA ASN A 395 10.96 -6.76 7.20
C ASN A 395 11.52 -7.45 5.95
N ARG A 396 11.97 -8.69 6.11
CA ARG A 396 12.44 -9.52 5.02
C ARG A 396 11.31 -9.98 4.09
N ARG A 397 10.15 -10.38 4.62
CA ARG A 397 9.08 -11.03 3.86
C ARG A 397 7.97 -10.11 3.37
N LEU A 398 7.76 -8.94 3.98
CA LEU A 398 6.75 -7.97 3.56
C LEU A 398 6.86 -7.65 2.06
N GLY A 399 5.71 -7.56 1.41
CA GLY A 399 5.64 -7.25 -0.01
C GLY A 399 6.20 -8.37 -0.88
N TYR A 400 6.87 -7.99 -1.95
CA TYR A 400 7.49 -8.91 -2.90
C TYR A 400 9.01 -8.94 -2.76
N ASN A 401 9.61 -10.11 -2.98
CA ASN A 401 11.05 -10.33 -3.05
C ASN A 401 11.37 -11.15 -4.29
N VAL A 402 11.52 -10.45 -5.41
CA VAL A 402 11.70 -11.10 -6.70
C VAL A 402 13.17 -11.36 -7.01
N ARG A 403 13.45 -12.55 -7.54
CA ARG A 403 14.77 -12.94 -8.05
C ARG A 403 14.66 -13.84 -9.27
N PRO A 404 15.67 -13.86 -10.16
CA PRO A 404 15.78 -14.90 -11.17
C PRO A 404 16.18 -16.20 -10.49
N SER A 405 15.26 -17.18 -10.34
CA SER A 405 15.56 -18.44 -9.64
C SER A 405 16.45 -19.36 -10.45
N PHE A 406 16.25 -19.39 -11.77
CA PHE A 406 17.09 -20.11 -12.71
C PHE A 406 17.16 -19.39 -14.06
N ILE A 407 18.23 -19.62 -14.79
CA ILE A 407 18.42 -19.22 -16.17
C ILE A 407 18.70 -20.47 -17.00
N TRP A 408 17.88 -20.67 -18.01
CA TRP A 408 17.98 -21.73 -18.98
C TRP A 408 18.33 -21.13 -20.34
N THR A 409 19.38 -21.64 -21.01
CA THR A 409 19.78 -21.24 -22.36
C THR A 409 19.25 -22.25 -23.38
N TYR A 410 18.92 -21.79 -24.57
CA TYR A 410 18.56 -22.63 -25.70
C TYR A 410 19.19 -22.07 -26.99
N GLU A 411 19.56 -22.96 -27.93
CA GLU A 411 20.35 -22.63 -29.12
C GLU A 411 19.60 -22.87 -30.44
N GLY A 412 18.32 -23.18 -30.44
CA GLY A 412 17.53 -23.44 -31.65
C GLY A 412 17.49 -22.30 -32.65
N GLY A 413 16.57 -22.37 -33.62
CA GLY A 413 16.44 -21.38 -34.71
C GLY A 413 16.39 -19.92 -34.25
N ASN A 414 15.91 -19.68 -33.02
CA ASN A 414 15.93 -18.40 -32.33
C ASN A 414 16.56 -18.59 -30.94
N PRO A 415 17.87 -18.48 -30.79
CA PRO A 415 18.53 -18.67 -29.50
C PRO A 415 18.06 -17.64 -28.46
N GLY A 416 18.19 -17.97 -27.19
CA GLY A 416 17.75 -17.06 -26.13
C GLY A 416 17.87 -17.64 -24.72
N LEU A 417 17.19 -16.96 -23.81
CA LEU A 417 17.10 -17.34 -22.41
C LEU A 417 15.64 -17.59 -22.01
N ILE A 418 15.43 -18.61 -21.23
CA ILE A 418 14.22 -18.75 -20.40
C ILE A 418 14.65 -18.50 -18.97
N ILE A 419 14.04 -17.51 -18.34
CA ILE A 419 14.35 -17.14 -16.96
C ILE A 419 13.14 -17.41 -16.09
N GLY A 420 13.33 -18.19 -15.04
CA GLY A 420 12.33 -18.39 -14.00
C GLY A 420 12.46 -17.32 -12.93
N PHE A 421 11.45 -16.50 -12.74
CA PHE A 421 11.40 -15.49 -11.67
C PHE A 421 10.61 -16.05 -10.49
N ALA A 422 11.24 -16.11 -9.33
CA ALA A 422 10.60 -16.48 -8.06
C ALA A 422 10.29 -15.24 -7.23
N ASN A 423 9.25 -15.33 -6.42
CA ASN A 423 8.90 -14.32 -5.43
C ASN A 423 8.89 -14.96 -4.04
N ASP A 424 9.87 -14.62 -3.23
CA ASP A 424 10.06 -15.14 -1.87
C ASP A 424 9.36 -14.26 -0.80
N GLY A 425 8.64 -13.20 -1.22
CA GLY A 425 7.81 -12.37 -0.36
C GLY A 425 6.41 -12.92 -0.14
N VAL A 426 5.56 -12.17 0.57
CA VAL A 426 4.16 -12.57 0.89
C VAL A 426 3.11 -11.90 0.00
N ALA A 427 3.47 -10.90 -0.79
CA ALA A 427 2.58 -10.19 -1.69
C ALA A 427 2.98 -10.34 -3.16
N GLY A 428 2.03 -10.16 -4.08
CA GLY A 428 2.32 -9.99 -5.49
C GLY A 428 3.06 -8.68 -5.77
N ILE A 429 3.56 -8.54 -6.98
CA ILE A 429 4.26 -7.33 -7.42
C ILE A 429 3.21 -6.22 -7.69
N PRO A 430 3.28 -5.05 -7.02
CA PRO A 430 2.22 -4.04 -7.10
C PRO A 430 2.28 -3.21 -8.40
N GLY A 431 2.20 -3.89 -9.54
CA GLY A 431 2.28 -3.32 -10.88
C GLY A 431 2.77 -4.33 -11.91
N VAL A 432 3.55 -3.87 -12.87
CA VAL A 432 4.14 -4.70 -13.92
C VAL A 432 5.65 -4.77 -13.73
N LEU A 433 6.19 -5.97 -13.60
CA LEU A 433 7.65 -6.15 -13.58
C LEU A 433 8.17 -6.15 -15.02
N HIS A 434 8.90 -5.11 -15.39
CA HIS A 434 9.67 -5.04 -16.62
C HIS A 434 11.06 -5.61 -16.39
N VAL A 435 11.48 -6.47 -17.30
CA VAL A 435 12.82 -7.09 -17.23
C VAL A 435 13.52 -6.86 -18.55
N SER A 436 14.80 -6.52 -18.49
CA SER A 436 15.67 -6.35 -19.65
C SER A 436 16.97 -7.14 -19.49
N VAL A 437 17.42 -7.70 -20.61
CA VAL A 437 18.73 -8.32 -20.77
C VAL A 437 19.59 -7.35 -21.57
N ALA A 438 20.70 -6.90 -21.00
CA ALA A 438 21.57 -5.90 -21.61
C ALA A 438 23.02 -6.40 -21.70
N SER A 439 23.80 -5.88 -22.66
CA SER A 439 25.23 -6.11 -22.71
C SER A 439 25.99 -5.41 -21.56
N GLU A 440 27.27 -5.68 -21.40
CA GLU A 440 28.11 -4.99 -20.40
C GLU A 440 28.13 -3.48 -20.61
N GLU A 441 28.08 -3.03 -21.87
CA GLU A 441 28.03 -1.60 -22.24
C GLU A 441 26.63 -0.98 -22.05
N GLY A 442 25.65 -1.76 -21.57
CA GLY A 442 24.29 -1.29 -21.27
C GLY A 442 23.33 -1.29 -22.46
N LYS A 443 23.70 -1.84 -23.62
CA LYS A 443 22.80 -2.00 -24.77
C LYS A 443 21.75 -3.07 -24.45
N VAL A 444 20.46 -2.70 -24.48
CA VAL A 444 19.36 -3.64 -24.31
C VAL A 444 19.27 -4.57 -25.52
N LEU A 445 19.27 -5.87 -25.28
CA LEU A 445 19.21 -6.93 -26.29
C LEU A 445 17.82 -7.58 -26.36
N ALA A 446 17.16 -7.72 -25.20
CA ALA A 446 15.78 -8.18 -25.10
C ALA A 446 15.14 -7.55 -23.88
N GLU A 447 13.86 -7.21 -23.96
CA GLU A 447 13.12 -6.64 -22.84
C GLU A 447 11.62 -6.89 -22.96
N GLY A 448 10.92 -6.83 -21.82
CA GLY A 448 9.46 -6.83 -21.77
C GLY A 448 8.91 -6.96 -20.37
N GLY A 449 7.59 -6.90 -20.28
CA GLY A 449 6.86 -6.99 -19.01
C GLY A 449 6.32 -8.40 -18.73
N LEU A 450 6.30 -8.77 -17.46
CA LEU A 450 5.53 -9.91 -16.96
C LEU A 450 4.05 -9.52 -16.79
N ASP A 451 3.19 -10.52 -16.62
CA ASP A 451 1.80 -10.27 -16.26
C ASP A 451 1.70 -9.49 -14.93
N PRO A 452 0.69 -8.61 -14.77
CA PRO A 452 0.57 -7.78 -13.58
C PRO A 452 0.50 -8.62 -12.29
N GLY A 453 1.29 -8.26 -11.30
CA GLY A 453 1.36 -8.97 -10.02
C GLY A 453 2.24 -10.21 -10.00
N TYR A 454 2.77 -10.64 -11.14
CA TYR A 454 3.61 -11.85 -11.23
C TYR A 454 5.11 -11.54 -11.10
N PRO A 455 5.90 -12.51 -10.56
CA PRO A 455 5.49 -13.80 -10.00
C PRO A 455 4.69 -13.68 -8.70
N LEU A 456 3.74 -14.60 -8.51
CA LEU A 456 2.98 -14.71 -7.26
C LEU A 456 3.87 -15.21 -6.11
N PRO A 457 3.51 -14.92 -4.85
CA PRO A 457 4.22 -15.41 -3.67
C PRO A 457 4.42 -16.93 -3.69
N GLY A 458 5.65 -17.37 -3.45
CA GLY A 458 6.01 -18.80 -3.45
C GLY A 458 5.87 -19.51 -4.80
N LYS A 459 5.74 -18.77 -5.91
CA LYS A 459 5.62 -19.31 -7.26
C LYS A 459 6.74 -18.82 -8.16
N ILE A 460 6.96 -19.56 -9.23
CA ILE A 460 7.91 -19.19 -10.30
C ILE A 460 7.12 -18.85 -11.56
N ARG A 461 7.47 -17.75 -12.21
CA ARG A 461 6.98 -17.36 -13.52
C ARG A 461 8.13 -17.39 -14.51
N GLN A 462 8.03 -18.25 -15.52
CA GLN A 462 9.02 -18.32 -16.60
C GLN A 462 8.73 -17.24 -17.64
N ALA A 463 9.78 -16.62 -18.18
CA ALA A 463 9.69 -15.70 -19.32
C ALA A 463 10.84 -15.96 -20.29
N GLN A 464 10.53 -15.80 -21.59
CA GLN A 464 11.45 -16.03 -22.69
C GLN A 464 12.04 -14.69 -23.19
N PHE A 465 13.37 -14.67 -23.37
CA PHE A 465 14.14 -13.55 -23.89
C PHE A 465 14.89 -14.01 -25.14
N PRO A 466 14.32 -13.79 -26.35
CA PRO A 466 15.01 -14.09 -27.59
C PRO A 466 16.28 -13.25 -27.74
N LEU A 467 17.37 -13.84 -28.18
CA LEU A 467 18.64 -13.18 -28.43
C LEU A 467 19.04 -13.35 -29.91
N ALA A 468 19.81 -12.41 -30.43
CA ALA A 468 20.34 -12.53 -31.78
C ALA A 468 21.29 -13.74 -31.86
N LYS A 469 21.31 -14.42 -33.02
CA LYS A 469 22.21 -15.55 -33.27
C LYS A 469 23.66 -15.18 -33.00
N GLY A 470 24.37 -16.01 -32.25
CA GLY A 470 25.77 -15.78 -31.87
C GLY A 470 25.96 -14.86 -30.64
N THR A 471 24.86 -14.37 -30.02
CA THR A 471 24.99 -13.62 -28.78
C THR A 471 25.45 -14.56 -27.66
N LYS A 472 26.55 -14.21 -27.00
CA LYS A 472 26.98 -14.88 -25.78
C LYS A 472 26.15 -14.37 -24.62
N TRP A 473 25.53 -15.29 -23.88
CA TRP A 473 24.67 -14.92 -22.74
C TRP A 473 25.48 -14.61 -21.47
N GLU A 474 26.67 -15.22 -21.33
CA GLU A 474 27.56 -15.02 -20.19
C GLU A 474 28.13 -13.59 -20.23
N GLY A 475 28.08 -12.87 -19.10
CA GLY A 475 28.43 -11.46 -19.01
C GLY A 475 27.25 -10.49 -19.22
N LEU A 476 26.10 -10.95 -19.74
CA LEU A 476 24.93 -10.08 -19.86
C LEU A 476 24.41 -9.68 -18.49
N ASN A 477 23.82 -8.49 -18.41
CA ASN A 477 23.21 -7.94 -17.21
C ASN A 477 21.69 -8.05 -17.27
N LEU A 478 21.11 -8.70 -16.26
CA LEU A 478 19.67 -8.78 -16.07
C LEU A 478 19.22 -7.63 -15.17
N LYS A 479 18.38 -6.74 -15.69
CA LYS A 479 17.81 -5.59 -14.96
C LYS A 479 16.31 -5.76 -14.79
N ALA A 480 15.77 -5.17 -13.72
CA ALA A 480 14.33 -5.11 -13.51
C ALA A 480 13.88 -3.72 -13.08
N GLU A 481 12.67 -3.37 -13.50
CA GLU A 481 11.98 -2.15 -13.11
C GLU A 481 10.52 -2.49 -12.81
N LEU A 482 9.97 -1.90 -11.76
CA LEU A 482 8.55 -1.98 -11.44
C LEU A 482 7.83 -0.79 -12.07
N ASP A 483 6.91 -1.06 -12.98
CA ASP A 483 6.02 -0.05 -13.55
C ASP A 483 4.73 0.04 -12.71
N VAL A 484 4.53 1.20 -12.10
CA VAL A 484 3.31 1.54 -11.38
C VAL A 484 2.71 2.80 -12.00
N LYS A 485 1.54 2.67 -12.58
CA LYS A 485 0.83 3.78 -13.24
C LYS A 485 1.68 4.54 -14.29
N GLY A 486 2.54 3.79 -15.01
CA GLY A 486 3.42 4.35 -16.04
C GLY A 486 4.72 4.99 -15.53
N VAL A 487 4.98 4.94 -14.23
CA VAL A 487 6.25 5.36 -13.64
C VAL A 487 7.09 4.12 -13.31
N ARG A 488 8.33 4.08 -13.77
CA ARG A 488 9.24 2.96 -13.57
C ARG A 488 10.19 3.22 -12.42
N TYR A 489 10.28 2.24 -11.53
CA TYR A 489 11.15 2.25 -10.37
C TYR A 489 12.15 1.09 -10.47
N PRO A 490 13.46 1.33 -10.27
CA PRO A 490 14.45 0.27 -10.32
C PRO A 490 14.17 -0.78 -9.24
N VAL A 491 14.34 -2.06 -9.61
CA VAL A 491 14.19 -3.20 -8.71
C VAL A 491 15.54 -3.87 -8.53
N LYS A 492 16.01 -3.94 -7.29
CA LYS A 492 17.15 -4.76 -6.90
C LYS A 492 16.68 -6.20 -6.71
N TRP A 493 17.41 -7.15 -7.30
CA TRP A 493 17.11 -8.57 -7.15
C TRP A 493 17.32 -9.05 -5.71
N ALA A 494 16.34 -9.76 -5.16
CA ALA A 494 16.37 -10.30 -3.81
C ALA A 494 17.09 -11.67 -3.77
N CYS A 495 18.32 -11.73 -4.27
CA CYS A 495 19.13 -12.94 -4.32
C CYS A 495 20.44 -12.77 -3.52
N HIS A 496 20.97 -13.91 -3.05
CA HIS A 496 22.27 -13.97 -2.35
C HIS A 496 23.44 -13.65 -3.27
N GLN A 497 23.31 -13.91 -4.58
CA GLN A 497 24.31 -13.57 -5.59
C GLN A 497 24.53 -12.07 -5.65
N ARG A 498 25.79 -11.67 -5.77
CA ARG A 498 26.16 -10.26 -5.80
C ARG A 498 25.52 -9.54 -6.98
N THR A 499 24.73 -8.53 -6.68
CA THR A 499 24.17 -7.59 -7.65
C THR A 499 25.13 -6.43 -7.89
N ASN A 500 25.03 -5.81 -9.06
CA ASN A 500 25.73 -4.58 -9.39
C ASN A 500 25.17 -3.39 -8.58
N PRO A 501 25.88 -2.24 -8.51
CA PRO A 501 25.39 -1.05 -7.79
C PRO A 501 24.03 -0.54 -8.28
N ASP A 502 23.67 -0.77 -9.54
CA ASP A 502 22.37 -0.41 -10.13
C ASP A 502 21.26 -1.46 -9.86
N GLY A 503 21.54 -2.49 -9.06
CA GLY A 503 20.63 -3.58 -8.74
C GLY A 503 20.54 -4.70 -9.77
N SER A 504 21.22 -4.57 -10.92
CA SER A 504 21.25 -5.62 -11.94
C SER A 504 22.07 -6.84 -11.51
N LEU A 505 21.81 -7.99 -12.14
CA LEU A 505 22.54 -9.24 -11.92
C LEU A 505 23.31 -9.60 -13.19
N THR A 506 24.64 -9.72 -13.09
CA THR A 506 25.47 -10.23 -14.19
C THR A 506 25.30 -11.74 -14.30
N LEU A 507 24.92 -12.23 -15.49
CA LEU A 507 24.73 -13.65 -15.77
C LEU A 507 26.07 -14.36 -15.86
N ARG A 508 26.26 -15.41 -15.06
CA ARG A 508 27.48 -16.20 -15.03
C ARG A 508 27.13 -17.66 -14.76
N ARG A 509 27.83 -18.57 -15.43
CA ARG A 509 27.68 -19.99 -15.14
C ARG A 509 28.06 -20.27 -13.68
N ASN A 510 27.15 -20.86 -12.92
CA ASN A 510 27.40 -21.24 -11.53
C ASN A 510 27.02 -22.70 -11.21
N LEU A 511 26.49 -23.41 -12.19
CA LEU A 511 26.33 -24.86 -12.08
C LEU A 511 27.63 -25.50 -12.55
N GLY A 512 28.24 -26.35 -11.70
CA GLY A 512 29.36 -27.16 -12.10
C GLY A 512 28.99 -28.03 -13.32
N ARG A 513 29.89 -28.22 -14.25
CA ARG A 513 29.73 -29.29 -15.24
C ARG A 513 29.73 -30.61 -14.44
N GLY A 514 28.56 -31.28 -14.39
CA GLY A 514 28.45 -32.61 -13.82
C GLY A 514 29.35 -33.62 -14.54
#